data_290ab49e2028d1c8fb5ac8b528732212
#
_entry.id   290ab49e2028d1c8fb5ac8b528732212
#
_cell.length_a   1.000
_cell.length_b   1.000
_cell.length_c   1.000
_cell.angle_alpha   90.00
_cell.angle_beta   90.00
_cell.angle_gamma   90.00
#
_symmetry.space_group_name_H-M   'P 1'
#
loop_
_entity.id
_entity.type
_entity.pdbx_description
1 polymer ?
#
loop_
_entity_poly.entity_id
_entity_poly.type
_entity_poly.pdbx_seq_one_letter_code
_entity_poly.pdbx_strand_id
1 'polypeptide(L)'
;MWGVVNLHASPSREDLRLAREARHGPALQGRFSAASVAVCGLGGLGSNLALCLARAGVGWLHLIDFDRVELSNLHRQQYFATQLGQPKTEALRDILAAAAPDVTVTIHTARVTDGNLDALLADSQIVCEAFDVPEDKALLVNAVLERFPDKYVVAA
;
A
#
# COMPACT_ATOMS: atom_id res chain seq x y z
N MET A 1 -11.41 -6.48 30.44
CA MET A 1 -10.16 -6.94 31.10
C MET A 1 -9.06 -6.92 30.03
N TRP A 2 -8.10 -6.03 30.11
CA TRP A 2 -6.95 -5.97 29.21
C TRP A 2 -5.98 -7.05 29.65
N GLY A 3 -5.78 -8.09 28.83
CA GLY A 3 -4.75 -9.09 29.12
C GLY A 3 -3.37 -8.44 29.16
N VAL A 4 -2.51 -8.90 30.07
CA VAL A 4 -1.10 -8.46 30.13
C VAL A 4 -0.43 -8.86 28.82
N VAL A 5 -0.23 -7.89 27.93
CA VAL A 5 0.57 -8.11 26.72
C VAL A 5 2.02 -8.28 27.19
N ASN A 6 2.62 -9.41 26.87
CA ASN A 6 4.04 -9.62 27.11
C ASN A 6 4.82 -8.65 26.20
N LEU A 7 5.37 -7.60 26.78
CA LEU A 7 6.06 -6.51 26.07
C LEU A 7 7.29 -6.95 25.25
N HIS A 8 7.66 -8.23 25.32
CA HIS A 8 8.82 -8.79 24.64
C HIS A 8 8.47 -9.72 23.47
N ALA A 9 7.19 -10.03 23.23
CA ALA A 9 6.75 -10.84 22.09
C ALA A 9 6.09 -9.96 21.05
N SER A 10 6.48 -10.10 19.79
CA SER A 10 5.74 -9.47 18.68
C SER A 10 4.31 -10.02 18.66
N PRO A 11 3.30 -9.16 18.42
CA PRO A 11 1.90 -9.59 18.37
C PRO A 11 1.71 -10.61 17.22
N SER A 12 0.87 -11.61 17.45
CA SER A 12 0.47 -12.52 16.38
C SER A 12 -0.45 -11.81 15.37
N ARG A 13 -0.60 -12.42 14.18
CA ARG A 13 -1.58 -11.94 13.18
C ARG A 13 -2.99 -11.88 13.76
N GLU A 14 -3.35 -12.84 14.60
CA GLU A 14 -4.66 -12.90 15.26
C GLU A 14 -4.83 -11.77 16.28
N ASP A 15 -3.81 -11.44 17.07
CA ASP A 15 -3.86 -10.31 18.01
C ASP A 15 -4.10 -8.99 17.28
N LEU A 16 -3.42 -8.79 16.14
CA LEU A 16 -3.59 -7.60 15.30
C LEU A 16 -5.01 -7.52 14.71
N ARG A 17 -5.54 -8.64 14.22
CA ARG A 17 -6.90 -8.73 13.69
C ARG A 17 -7.93 -8.40 14.76
N LEU A 18 -7.85 -9.04 15.90
CA LEU A 18 -8.77 -8.82 17.03
C LEU A 18 -8.73 -7.38 17.56
N ALA A 19 -7.55 -6.78 17.62
CA ALA A 19 -7.41 -5.38 18.02
C ALA A 19 -8.11 -4.41 17.05
N ARG A 20 -8.08 -4.70 15.74
CA ARG A 20 -8.80 -3.91 14.72
C ARG A 20 -10.31 -4.15 14.79
N GLU A 21 -10.74 -5.40 14.94
CA GLU A 21 -12.17 -5.74 15.09
C GLU A 21 -12.80 -5.05 16.30
N ALA A 22 -12.06 -4.91 17.38
CA ALA A 22 -12.52 -4.18 18.57
C ALA A 22 -12.75 -2.68 18.30
N ARG A 23 -12.16 -2.12 17.25
CA ARG A 23 -12.29 -0.70 16.87
C ARG A 23 -13.39 -0.43 15.87
N HIS A 24 -13.48 -1.23 14.82
CA HIS A 24 -14.43 -0.97 13.72
C HIS A 24 -15.37 -2.14 13.41
N GLY A 25 -15.32 -3.17 14.21
CA GLY A 25 -16.20 -4.34 14.13
C GLY A 25 -15.72 -5.41 13.14
N PRO A 26 -16.13 -6.66 13.36
CA PRO A 26 -15.67 -7.81 12.58
C PRO A 26 -16.11 -7.76 11.10
N ALA A 27 -17.30 -7.23 10.82
CA ALA A 27 -17.81 -7.14 9.45
C ALA A 27 -16.95 -6.20 8.57
N LEU A 28 -16.56 -5.03 9.08
CA LEU A 28 -15.72 -4.10 8.35
C LEU A 28 -14.28 -4.63 8.25
N GLN A 29 -13.73 -5.21 9.33
CA GLN A 29 -12.40 -5.84 9.28
C GLN A 29 -12.36 -6.97 8.26
N GLY A 30 -13.40 -7.80 8.17
CA GLY A 30 -13.49 -8.87 7.17
C GLY A 30 -13.42 -8.33 5.74
N ARG A 31 -14.08 -7.21 5.45
CA ARG A 31 -14.00 -6.54 4.14
C ARG A 31 -12.60 -6.01 3.85
N PHE A 32 -11.94 -5.38 4.83
CA PHE A 32 -10.57 -4.90 4.67
C PHE A 32 -9.59 -6.06 4.42
N SER A 33 -9.69 -7.13 5.19
CA SER A 33 -8.82 -8.30 5.06
C SER A 33 -8.99 -9.03 3.72
N ALA A 34 -10.17 -8.92 3.09
CA ALA A 34 -10.44 -9.49 1.77
C ALA A 34 -10.06 -8.55 0.62
N ALA A 35 -9.76 -7.29 0.89
CA ALA A 35 -9.46 -6.30 -0.15
C ALA A 35 -8.03 -6.43 -0.67
N SER A 36 -7.89 -6.19 -1.98
CA SER A 36 -6.62 -6.07 -2.70
C SER A 36 -6.53 -4.68 -3.33
N VAL A 37 -5.50 -3.92 -2.95
CA VAL A 37 -5.33 -2.52 -3.33
C VAL A 37 -3.97 -2.30 -3.99
N ALA A 38 -3.96 -1.74 -5.19
CA ALA A 38 -2.76 -1.22 -5.83
C ALA A 38 -2.54 0.24 -5.41
N VAL A 39 -1.32 0.57 -5.01
CA VAL A 39 -0.88 1.95 -4.77
C VAL A 39 0.15 2.30 -5.85
N CYS A 40 -0.25 3.15 -6.78
CA CYS A 40 0.55 3.57 -7.92
C CYS A 40 1.18 4.93 -7.64
N GLY A 41 2.50 4.95 -7.47
CA GLY A 41 3.25 6.09 -6.95
C GLY A 41 3.42 5.99 -5.44
N LEU A 42 4.67 6.00 -4.97
CA LEU A 42 5.04 5.83 -3.56
C LEU A 42 5.77 7.06 -3.01
N GLY A 43 5.36 8.23 -3.48
CA GLY A 43 5.85 9.52 -3.00
C GLY A 43 5.20 9.95 -1.67
N GLY A 44 5.04 11.26 -1.51
CA GLY A 44 4.47 11.84 -0.29
C GLY A 44 3.06 11.36 0.02
N LEU A 45 2.21 11.19 -0.99
CA LEU A 45 0.86 10.69 -0.82
C LEU A 45 0.85 9.16 -0.72
N GLY A 46 1.41 8.46 -1.71
CA GLY A 46 1.30 7.00 -1.80
C GLY A 46 1.99 6.24 -0.66
N SER A 47 3.15 6.70 -0.19
CA SER A 47 3.82 6.05 0.95
C SER A 47 3.01 6.19 2.25
N ASN A 48 2.38 7.34 2.48
CA ASN A 48 1.49 7.55 3.62
C ASN A 48 0.21 6.72 3.50
N LEU A 49 -0.41 6.70 2.32
CA LEU A 49 -1.61 5.92 2.04
C LEU A 49 -1.36 4.42 2.27
N ALA A 50 -0.28 3.87 1.72
CA ALA A 50 0.06 2.46 1.88
C ALA A 50 0.23 2.07 3.36
N LEU A 51 0.89 2.91 4.15
CA LEU A 51 1.04 2.69 5.60
C LEU A 51 -0.31 2.74 6.33
N CYS A 52 -1.19 3.68 5.98
CA CYS A 52 -2.53 3.77 6.56
C CYS A 52 -3.38 2.53 6.22
N LEU A 53 -3.38 2.09 4.96
CA LEU A 53 -4.11 0.90 4.51
C LEU A 53 -3.60 -0.37 5.19
N ALA A 54 -2.28 -0.53 5.31
CA ALA A 54 -1.69 -1.66 6.02
C ALA A 54 -2.11 -1.69 7.49
N ARG A 55 -2.03 -0.56 8.20
CA ARG A 55 -2.46 -0.45 9.59
C ARG A 55 -3.96 -0.68 9.78
N ALA A 56 -4.78 -0.31 8.80
CA ALA A 56 -6.21 -0.62 8.80
C ALA A 56 -6.50 -2.11 8.58
N GLY A 57 -5.51 -2.89 8.13
CA GLY A 57 -5.65 -4.33 7.93
C GLY A 57 -6.20 -4.71 6.57
N VAL A 58 -5.92 -3.91 5.53
CA VAL A 58 -6.13 -4.31 4.13
C VAL A 58 -5.28 -5.55 3.85
N GLY A 59 -5.91 -6.61 3.32
CA GLY A 59 -5.27 -7.92 3.24
C GLY A 59 -4.11 -7.97 2.24
N TRP A 60 -4.21 -7.24 1.14
CA TRP A 60 -3.19 -7.27 0.09
C TRP A 60 -2.91 -5.88 -0.46
N LEU A 61 -1.63 -5.50 -0.50
CA LEU A 61 -1.15 -4.27 -1.11
C LEU A 61 -0.18 -4.56 -2.25
N HIS A 62 -0.43 -3.99 -3.42
CA HIS A 62 0.48 -3.98 -4.56
C HIS A 62 1.12 -2.59 -4.63
N LEU A 63 2.43 -2.52 -4.39
CA LEU A 63 3.20 -1.28 -4.41
C LEU A 63 3.88 -1.12 -5.76
N ILE A 64 3.57 -0.05 -6.47
CA ILE A 64 4.06 0.18 -7.84
C ILE A 64 4.75 1.54 -7.91
N ASP A 65 6.06 1.53 -8.14
CA ASP A 65 6.89 2.73 -8.33
C ASP A 65 8.21 2.35 -8.98
N PHE A 66 8.86 3.24 -9.70
CA PHE A 66 10.16 3.00 -10.32
C PHE A 66 11.31 3.78 -9.65
N ASP A 67 10.98 4.73 -8.76
CA ASP A 67 11.94 5.61 -8.13
C ASP A 67 12.74 4.96 -7.00
N ARG A 68 13.79 5.66 -6.63
CA ARG A 68 14.60 5.37 -5.44
C ARG A 68 14.36 6.42 -4.36
N VAL A 69 14.65 6.05 -3.13
CA VAL A 69 14.59 6.95 -1.98
C VAL A 69 15.72 7.99 -2.08
N GLU A 70 15.36 9.26 -2.04
CA GLU A 70 16.28 10.39 -2.08
C GLU A 70 16.23 11.21 -0.80
N LEU A 71 17.31 11.93 -0.50
CA LEU A 71 17.40 12.79 0.68
C LEU A 71 16.29 13.85 0.70
N SER A 72 15.96 14.40 -0.47
CA SER A 72 14.88 15.37 -0.67
C SER A 72 13.47 14.82 -0.39
N ASN A 73 13.33 13.51 -0.25
CA ASN A 73 12.05 12.85 0.00
C ASN A 73 11.71 12.73 1.50
N LEU A 74 12.72 12.66 2.36
CA LEU A 74 12.58 12.26 3.77
C LEU A 74 11.68 13.17 4.60
N HIS A 75 11.48 14.43 4.21
CA HIS A 75 10.65 15.36 4.97
C HIS A 75 9.13 15.10 4.86
N ARG A 76 8.68 14.32 3.85
CA ARG A 76 7.24 14.07 3.62
C ARG A 76 6.86 12.63 3.25
N GLN A 77 7.85 11.79 2.93
CA GLN A 77 7.65 10.38 2.59
C GLN A 77 8.03 9.50 3.79
N GLN A 78 7.51 8.28 3.84
CA GLN A 78 7.63 7.40 5.00
C GLN A 78 8.99 6.69 5.14
N TYR A 79 9.97 7.05 4.31
CA TYR A 79 11.27 6.39 4.28
C TYR A 79 12.20 6.86 5.39
N PHE A 80 13.11 5.96 5.81
CA PHE A 80 14.15 6.26 6.78
C PHE A 80 15.46 6.67 6.09
N ALA A 81 16.29 7.44 6.79
CA ALA A 81 17.60 7.86 6.29
C ALA A 81 18.52 6.69 5.91
N THR A 82 18.35 5.55 6.58
CA THR A 82 19.09 4.31 6.30
C THR A 82 18.66 3.63 4.98
N GLN A 83 17.56 4.08 4.37
CA GLN A 83 17.01 3.51 3.13
C GLN A 83 17.37 4.34 1.88
N LEU A 84 18.21 5.38 2.02
CA LEU A 84 18.65 6.20 0.89
C LEU A 84 19.25 5.33 -0.23
N GLY A 85 18.80 5.58 -1.47
CA GLY A 85 19.22 4.85 -2.66
C GLY A 85 18.51 3.52 -2.89
N GLN A 86 17.74 3.00 -1.94
CA GLN A 86 16.92 1.79 -2.17
C GLN A 86 15.74 2.09 -3.11
N PRO A 87 15.26 1.10 -3.88
CA PRO A 87 13.98 1.23 -4.56
C PRO A 87 12.86 1.56 -3.57
N LYS A 88 12.00 2.52 -3.88
CA LYS A 88 10.89 2.89 -2.99
C LYS A 88 9.97 1.73 -2.65
N THR A 89 9.74 0.84 -3.61
CA THR A 89 8.92 -0.38 -3.42
C THR A 89 9.50 -1.31 -2.36
N GLU A 90 10.81 -1.57 -2.39
CA GLU A 90 11.51 -2.41 -1.42
C GLU A 90 11.54 -1.75 -0.04
N ALA A 91 11.94 -0.47 0.00
CA ALA A 91 12.01 0.29 1.23
C ALA A 91 10.65 0.37 1.96
N LEU A 92 9.57 0.61 1.21
CA LEU A 92 8.22 0.65 1.79
C LEU A 92 7.72 -0.72 2.21
N ARG A 93 7.98 -1.79 1.43
CA ARG A 93 7.67 -3.16 1.84
C ARG A 93 8.27 -3.49 3.21
N ASP A 94 9.52 -3.12 3.44
CA ASP A 94 10.21 -3.40 4.70
C ASP A 94 9.60 -2.61 5.88
N ILE A 95 9.19 -1.36 5.63
CA ILE A 95 8.44 -0.56 6.61
C ILE A 95 7.08 -1.20 6.92
N LEU A 96 6.35 -1.63 5.90
CA LEU A 96 5.04 -2.26 6.09
C LEU A 96 5.16 -3.61 6.82
N ALA A 97 6.19 -4.39 6.53
CA ALA A 97 6.46 -5.65 7.25
C ALA A 97 6.69 -5.44 8.75
N ALA A 98 7.32 -4.32 9.14
CA ALA A 98 7.50 -3.96 10.54
C ALA A 98 6.22 -3.38 11.18
N ALA A 99 5.43 -2.60 10.42
CA ALA A 99 4.26 -1.89 10.94
C ALA A 99 2.97 -2.73 10.96
N ALA A 100 2.82 -3.67 10.02
CA ALA A 100 1.63 -4.51 9.83
C ALA A 100 2.03 -5.86 9.21
N PRO A 101 2.67 -6.75 9.98
CA PRO A 101 3.26 -8.00 9.48
C PRO A 101 2.22 -9.02 8.98
N ASP A 102 0.96 -8.80 9.23
CA ASP A 102 -0.16 -9.63 8.76
C ASP A 102 -0.67 -9.26 7.36
N VAL A 103 -0.25 -8.14 6.79
CA VAL A 103 -0.61 -7.70 5.43
C VAL A 103 0.33 -8.34 4.39
N THR A 104 -0.24 -8.83 3.31
CA THR A 104 0.55 -9.33 2.18
C THR A 104 0.93 -8.17 1.26
N VAL A 105 2.22 -8.05 0.96
CA VAL A 105 2.73 -6.97 0.11
C VAL A 105 3.43 -7.56 -1.11
N THR A 106 2.97 -7.18 -2.30
CA THR A 106 3.63 -7.44 -3.58
C THR A 106 4.24 -6.14 -4.10
N ILE A 107 5.42 -6.19 -4.66
CA ILE A 107 6.13 -5.03 -5.18
C ILE A 107 6.37 -5.13 -6.69
N HIS A 108 6.25 -4.00 -7.38
CA HIS A 108 6.54 -3.86 -8.80
C HIS A 108 7.42 -2.63 -9.00
N THR A 109 8.74 -2.84 -9.09
CA THR A 109 9.69 -1.75 -9.34
C THR A 109 9.74 -1.46 -10.83
N ALA A 110 8.71 -0.76 -11.31
CA ALA A 110 8.53 -0.44 -12.73
C ALA A 110 7.74 0.86 -12.90
N ARG A 111 8.03 1.58 -13.99
CA ARG A 111 7.18 2.68 -14.43
C ARG A 111 5.91 2.11 -15.04
N VAL A 112 4.76 2.65 -14.68
CA VAL A 112 3.48 2.30 -15.31
C VAL A 112 3.46 2.83 -16.74
N THR A 113 3.12 1.95 -17.67
CA THR A 113 2.99 2.24 -19.10
C THR A 113 1.74 1.56 -19.63
N ASP A 114 1.28 1.99 -20.80
CA ASP A 114 0.14 1.34 -21.47
C ASP A 114 0.36 -0.17 -21.69
N GLY A 115 1.59 -0.56 -21.95
CA GLY A 115 1.95 -1.96 -22.27
C GLY A 115 2.08 -2.88 -21.06
N ASN A 116 2.24 -2.38 -19.83
CA ASN A 116 2.40 -3.21 -18.64
C ASN A 116 1.26 -3.05 -17.60
N LEU A 117 0.39 -2.09 -17.79
CA LEU A 117 -0.66 -1.72 -16.83
C LEU A 117 -1.59 -2.89 -16.52
N ASP A 118 -2.00 -3.65 -17.54
CA ASP A 118 -2.92 -4.78 -17.36
C ASP A 118 -2.33 -5.85 -16.41
N ALA A 119 -1.05 -6.17 -16.59
CA ALA A 119 -0.35 -7.13 -15.74
C ALA A 119 -0.12 -6.60 -14.32
N LEU A 120 0.22 -5.31 -14.18
CA LEU A 120 0.46 -4.68 -12.89
C LEU A 120 -0.80 -4.59 -12.01
N LEU A 121 -1.97 -4.43 -12.63
CA LEU A 121 -3.25 -4.25 -11.93
C LEU A 121 -4.11 -5.51 -11.88
N ALA A 122 -3.68 -6.64 -12.48
CA ALA A 122 -4.49 -7.85 -12.63
C ALA A 122 -5.17 -8.28 -11.32
N ASP A 123 -4.42 -8.34 -10.23
CA ASP A 123 -4.87 -8.87 -8.94
C ASP A 123 -5.45 -7.83 -7.98
N SER A 124 -5.60 -6.58 -8.41
CA SER A 124 -6.11 -5.48 -7.59
C SER A 124 -7.60 -5.25 -7.84
N GLN A 125 -8.37 -5.05 -6.78
CA GLN A 125 -9.77 -4.62 -6.84
C GLN A 125 -9.91 -3.09 -6.85
N ILE A 126 -9.01 -2.42 -6.14
CA ILE A 126 -8.98 -0.97 -5.97
C ILE A 126 -7.62 -0.47 -6.44
N VAL A 127 -7.61 0.59 -7.23
CA VAL A 127 -6.41 1.26 -7.71
C VAL A 127 -6.35 2.66 -7.14
N CYS A 128 -5.32 2.94 -6.36
CA CYS A 128 -5.04 4.26 -5.81
C CYS A 128 -3.97 4.94 -6.67
N GLU A 129 -4.34 5.99 -7.35
CA GLU A 129 -3.45 6.83 -8.12
C GLU A 129 -2.83 7.88 -7.18
N ALA A 130 -1.49 7.93 -7.11
CA ALA A 130 -0.72 8.83 -6.25
C ALA A 130 0.54 9.38 -6.94
N PHE A 131 0.50 9.52 -8.27
CA PHE A 131 1.58 10.13 -9.05
C PHE A 131 1.59 11.64 -8.89
N ASP A 132 2.74 12.26 -9.12
CA ASP A 132 2.92 13.72 -9.16
C ASP A 132 2.94 14.28 -10.60
N VAL A 133 3.12 13.40 -11.60
CA VAL A 133 3.16 13.76 -13.03
C VAL A 133 1.77 13.67 -13.63
N PRO A 134 1.18 14.78 -14.16
CA PRO A 134 -0.18 14.79 -14.69
C PRO A 134 -0.43 13.78 -15.82
N GLU A 135 0.57 13.54 -16.67
CA GLU A 135 0.48 12.59 -17.78
C GLU A 135 0.37 11.14 -17.27
N ASP A 136 1.14 10.77 -16.26
CA ASP A 136 1.11 9.45 -15.63
C ASP A 136 -0.24 9.23 -14.89
N LYS A 137 -0.79 10.28 -14.23
CA LYS A 137 -2.15 10.29 -13.67
C LYS A 137 -3.21 10.00 -14.73
N ALA A 138 -3.22 10.78 -15.81
CA ALA A 138 -4.21 10.65 -16.87
C ALA A 138 -4.15 9.26 -17.52
N LEU A 139 -2.94 8.75 -17.80
CA LEU A 139 -2.74 7.43 -18.36
C LEU A 139 -3.37 6.36 -17.45
N LEU A 140 -3.04 6.36 -16.16
CA LEU A 140 -3.55 5.35 -15.23
C LEU A 140 -5.07 5.41 -15.06
N VAL A 141 -5.61 6.60 -14.79
CA VAL A 141 -7.05 6.78 -14.53
C VAL A 141 -7.87 6.40 -15.77
N ASN A 142 -7.51 6.90 -16.95
CA ASN A 142 -8.23 6.59 -18.20
C ASN A 142 -8.16 5.09 -18.50
N ALA A 143 -6.99 4.49 -18.39
CA ALA A 143 -6.84 3.05 -18.65
C ALA A 143 -7.66 2.19 -17.68
N VAL A 144 -7.73 2.56 -16.40
CA VAL A 144 -8.57 1.81 -15.42
C VAL A 144 -10.04 1.94 -15.78
N LEU A 145 -10.51 3.14 -16.09
CA LEU A 145 -11.93 3.37 -16.44
C LEU A 145 -12.34 2.67 -17.75
N GLU A 146 -11.44 2.61 -18.72
CA GLU A 146 -11.71 2.01 -20.03
C GLU A 146 -11.61 0.48 -20.03
N ARG A 147 -10.62 -0.08 -19.32
CA ARG A 147 -10.27 -1.52 -19.43
C ARG A 147 -10.76 -2.38 -18.28
N PHE A 148 -11.01 -1.77 -17.11
CA PHE A 148 -11.34 -2.50 -15.88
C PHE A 148 -12.64 -1.97 -15.24
N PRO A 149 -13.80 -2.21 -15.87
CA PRO A 149 -15.09 -1.67 -15.39
C PRO A 149 -15.48 -2.14 -13.98
N ASP A 150 -14.89 -3.25 -13.53
CA ASP A 150 -15.15 -3.84 -12.20
C ASP A 150 -14.17 -3.36 -11.11
N LYS A 151 -13.17 -2.55 -11.48
CA LYS A 151 -12.22 -1.99 -10.50
C LYS A 151 -12.64 -0.60 -10.05
N TYR A 152 -12.36 -0.29 -8.81
CA TYR A 152 -12.49 1.07 -8.30
C TYR A 152 -11.18 1.83 -8.48
N VAL A 153 -11.24 3.08 -8.93
CA VAL A 153 -10.10 3.99 -8.96
C VAL A 153 -10.32 5.15 -7.99
N VAL A 154 -9.31 5.44 -7.21
CA VAL A 154 -9.25 6.61 -6.31
C VAL A 154 -8.05 7.44 -6.76
N ALA A 155 -8.31 8.66 -7.21
CA ALA A 155 -7.29 9.58 -7.67
C ALA A 155 -7.17 10.79 -6.72
N ALA A 156 -5.96 11.31 -6.56
CA ALA A 156 -5.66 12.46 -5.70
C ALA A 156 -5.30 13.72 -6.51
#